data_f82622abf14435fc7eb080a90d0c5d23
#
_entry.id   f82622abf14435fc7eb080a90d0c5d23
#
_cell.length_a   1.000
_cell.length_b   1.000
_cell.length_c   1.000
_cell.angle_alpha   90.00
_cell.angle_beta   90.00
_cell.angle_gamma   90.00
#
_symmetry.space_group_name_H-M   'P 1'
#
loop_
_entity.id
_entity.type
_entity.pdbx_description
1 polymer ?
#
loop_
_entity_poly.entity_id
_entity_poly.type
_entity_poly.pdbx_seq_one_letter_code
_entity_poly.pdbx_strand_id
1 'polypeptide(L)'
;NGRFLLGDMTISHNTPEGAPVGVVLNFSLMTLMSKYYPTTLMRQLIESCENFLSVDDYDDNQQDDPESEPGTMVFLNGNLIGMTIDPNQLVDTLREYRRNRKMAQDVSIAYDDVDDEIHVYSDEGRLIRPLFTTDNEKLLITEKDGVDWKILVKKGLIQYLDPSEIDNMVLAFNQN
;
A
#
# COMPACT_ATOMS: atom_id res chain seq x y z
N ASN A 1 -9.81 8.64 1.13
CA ASN A 1 -10.01 7.65 0.07
C ASN A 1 -9.40 8.19 -1.22
N GLY A 2 -8.07 7.95 -1.38
CA GLY A 2 -7.38 8.31 -2.63
C GLY A 2 -7.85 7.39 -3.74
N ARG A 3 -8.44 7.95 -4.79
CA ARG A 3 -8.68 7.23 -6.04
C ARG A 3 -7.47 7.43 -6.95
N PHE A 4 -7.13 6.42 -7.72
CA PHE A 4 -6.04 6.47 -8.68
C PHE A 4 -6.59 6.36 -10.10
N LEU A 5 -5.95 7.07 -11.04
CA LEU A 5 -6.32 6.97 -12.46
C LEU A 5 -5.52 5.86 -13.11
N LEU A 6 -6.24 4.90 -13.65
CA LEU A 6 -5.72 3.80 -14.44
C LEU A 6 -5.87 4.12 -15.93
N GLY A 7 -4.74 4.33 -16.61
CA GLY A 7 -4.67 3.97 -18.02
C GLY A 7 -4.42 2.46 -18.16
N ASP A 8 -4.17 1.92 -19.34
CA ASP A 8 -3.85 0.49 -19.64
C ASP A 8 -2.68 -0.11 -18.81
N MET A 9 -2.42 0.43 -17.62
CA MET A 9 -1.19 0.25 -16.86
C MET A 9 -1.36 -0.62 -15.61
N THR A 10 -2.49 -1.30 -15.41
CA THR A 10 -2.73 -2.14 -14.22
C THR A 10 -1.96 -3.44 -14.21
N ILE A 11 -1.55 -3.92 -15.37
CA ILE A 11 -0.91 -5.22 -15.50
C ILE A 11 0.59 -5.06 -15.26
N SER A 12 1.12 -5.70 -14.23
CA SER A 12 2.56 -5.70 -13.92
C SER A 12 3.38 -6.54 -14.90
N HIS A 13 2.74 -7.49 -15.58
CA HIS A 13 3.36 -8.36 -16.58
C HIS A 13 2.36 -8.70 -17.66
N ASN A 14 2.84 -9.01 -18.85
CA ASN A 14 2.05 -9.50 -19.95
C ASN A 14 2.58 -10.85 -20.45
N THR A 15 1.73 -11.61 -21.12
CA THR A 15 2.08 -12.85 -21.80
C THR A 15 1.86 -12.67 -23.31
N PRO A 16 2.76 -13.18 -24.17
CA PRO A 16 2.53 -13.17 -25.61
C PRO A 16 1.37 -14.07 -26.02
N GLU A 17 0.71 -13.77 -27.12
CA GLU A 17 -0.32 -14.64 -27.68
C GLU A 17 0.30 -15.90 -28.36
N GLY A 18 -0.47 -16.97 -28.43
CA GLY A 18 -0.08 -18.23 -29.08
C GLY A 18 0.52 -19.28 -28.13
N ALA A 19 1.38 -20.16 -28.63
CA ALA A 19 1.95 -21.28 -27.88
C ALA A 19 2.63 -20.91 -26.55
N PRO A 20 3.28 -19.73 -26.41
CA PRO A 20 3.91 -19.33 -25.14
C PRO A 20 2.97 -18.65 -24.13
N VAL A 21 1.66 -18.61 -24.38
CA VAL A 21 0.67 -18.04 -23.46
C VAL A 21 0.78 -18.66 -22.06
N GLY A 22 0.93 -17.81 -21.05
CA GLY A 22 1.03 -18.21 -19.65
C GLY A 22 2.39 -18.80 -19.24
N VAL A 23 3.26 -19.14 -20.18
CA VAL A 23 4.61 -19.70 -19.92
C VAL A 23 5.67 -18.60 -19.94
N VAL A 24 5.57 -17.67 -20.88
CA VAL A 24 6.48 -16.54 -21.00
C VAL A 24 5.78 -15.32 -20.42
N LEU A 25 6.45 -14.63 -19.48
CA LEU A 25 5.99 -13.40 -18.86
C LEU A 25 7.02 -12.31 -19.13
N ASN A 26 6.53 -11.15 -19.60
CA ASN A 26 7.34 -9.95 -19.79
C ASN A 26 6.86 -8.88 -18.80
N PHE A 27 7.80 -8.11 -18.24
CA PHE A 27 7.41 -6.93 -17.48
C PHE A 27 6.72 -5.91 -18.39
N SER A 28 5.61 -5.37 -17.92
CA SER A 28 4.98 -4.29 -18.64
C SER A 28 5.80 -2.98 -18.48
N LEU A 29 5.61 -2.08 -19.42
CA LEU A 29 6.24 -0.76 -19.37
C LEU A 29 5.88 -0.07 -18.04
N MET A 30 6.84 0.61 -17.43
CA MET A 30 6.72 1.31 -16.14
C MET A 30 6.64 0.40 -14.89
N THR A 31 6.72 -0.92 -15.03
CA THR A 31 6.86 -1.80 -13.86
C THR A 31 8.25 -1.63 -13.25
N LEU A 32 8.27 -1.46 -11.94
CA LEU A 32 9.48 -1.37 -11.13
C LEU A 32 9.47 -2.50 -10.09
N MET A 33 10.62 -2.78 -9.52
CA MET A 33 10.75 -3.69 -8.36
C MET A 33 10.99 -2.86 -7.10
N SER A 34 10.29 -3.24 -6.01
CA SER A 34 10.49 -2.64 -4.70
C SER A 34 11.90 -2.89 -4.20
N LYS A 35 12.39 -1.97 -3.38
CA LYS A 35 13.66 -2.07 -2.67
C LYS A 35 13.39 -2.43 -1.22
N TYR A 36 14.37 -3.07 -0.60
CA TYR A 36 14.31 -3.38 0.81
C TYR A 36 14.24 -2.11 1.67
N TYR A 37 13.28 -2.06 2.58
CA TYR A 37 13.23 -1.09 3.67
C TYR A 37 13.33 -1.82 5.00
N PRO A 38 14.19 -1.37 5.95
CA PRO A 38 14.45 -2.11 7.18
C PRO A 38 13.18 -2.41 7.99
N THR A 39 12.90 -3.69 8.18
CA THR A 39 11.72 -4.18 8.92
C THR A 39 11.65 -3.62 10.34
N THR A 40 12.81 -3.45 10.99
CA THR A 40 12.89 -2.87 12.34
C THR A 40 12.42 -1.42 12.39
N LEU A 41 12.80 -0.61 11.39
CA LEU A 41 12.34 0.78 11.28
C LEU A 41 10.84 0.84 10.95
N MET A 42 10.38 -0.08 10.08
CA MET A 42 8.95 -0.15 9.75
C MET A 42 8.12 -0.54 10.99
N ARG A 43 8.57 -1.54 11.76
CA ARG A 43 7.93 -1.93 13.00
C ARG A 43 7.83 -0.75 13.99
N GLN A 44 8.92 -0.02 14.21
CA GLN A 44 8.93 1.17 15.08
C GLN A 44 7.96 2.26 14.61
N LEU A 45 7.81 2.46 13.29
CA LEU A 45 6.84 3.42 12.76
C LEU A 45 5.40 2.98 13.03
N ILE A 46 5.08 1.70 12.87
CA ILE A 46 3.76 1.14 13.16
C ILE A 46 3.45 1.24 14.65
N GLU A 47 4.40 0.83 15.52
CA GLU A 47 4.26 0.90 16.97
C GLU A 47 4.12 2.34 17.50
N SER A 48 4.58 3.33 16.75
CA SER A 48 4.38 4.75 17.09
C SER A 48 3.02 5.32 16.71
N CYS A 49 2.20 4.56 15.99
CA CYS A 49 0.85 4.98 15.62
C CYS A 49 -0.13 4.84 16.79
N GLU A 50 -1.07 5.77 16.87
CA GLU A 50 -2.16 5.69 17.83
C GLU A 50 -3.05 4.48 17.52
N ASN A 51 -3.63 3.87 18.55
CA ASN A 51 -4.53 2.72 18.46
C ASN A 51 -3.88 1.41 17.95
N PHE A 52 -2.55 1.32 17.90
CA PHE A 52 -1.85 0.08 17.64
C PHE A 52 -1.44 -0.59 18.97
N LEU A 53 -1.77 -1.87 19.09
CA LEU A 53 -1.38 -2.71 20.21
C LEU A 53 -0.39 -3.78 19.70
N SER A 54 0.80 -3.80 20.27
CA SER A 54 1.81 -4.83 19.94
C SER A 54 1.40 -6.19 20.51
N VAL A 55 1.77 -7.28 19.81
CA VAL A 55 1.59 -8.65 20.36
C VAL A 55 2.30 -8.80 21.71
N ASP A 56 3.43 -8.13 21.90
CA ASP A 56 4.20 -8.19 23.14
C ASP A 56 3.51 -7.50 24.33
N ASP A 57 2.59 -6.56 24.05
CA ASP A 57 1.81 -5.82 25.05
C ASP A 57 0.42 -6.44 25.29
N TYR A 58 0.06 -7.47 24.53
CA TYR A 58 -1.21 -8.17 24.66
C TYR A 58 -1.14 -9.10 25.87
N ASP A 59 -1.80 -8.72 26.95
CA ASP A 59 -1.86 -9.54 28.17
C ASP A 59 -2.90 -10.65 27.97
N ASP A 60 -2.48 -11.92 28.16
CA ASP A 60 -3.35 -13.11 28.07
C ASP A 60 -4.60 -13.02 28.96
N ASN A 61 -4.60 -12.11 29.94
CA ASN A 61 -5.73 -11.88 30.84
C ASN A 61 -6.87 -11.05 30.21
N GLN A 62 -6.68 -10.45 29.04
CA GLN A 62 -7.74 -9.70 28.34
C GLN A 62 -8.56 -10.56 27.38
N GLN A 63 -8.18 -11.82 27.15
CA GLN A 63 -8.91 -12.74 26.28
C GLN A 63 -10.31 -13.11 26.81
N ASP A 64 -10.59 -12.92 28.08
CA ASP A 64 -11.85 -13.33 28.71
C ASP A 64 -12.88 -12.19 28.86
N ASP A 65 -12.61 -11.00 28.30
CA ASP A 65 -13.62 -9.94 28.30
C ASP A 65 -14.53 -10.08 27.05
N PRO A 66 -15.77 -10.59 27.22
CA PRO A 66 -16.69 -10.80 26.10
C PRO A 66 -17.19 -9.48 25.49
N GLU A 67 -16.84 -8.32 26.05
CA GLU A 67 -17.18 -6.99 25.54
C GLU A 67 -16.02 -6.35 24.75
N SER A 68 -14.83 -6.98 24.72
CA SER A 68 -13.72 -6.47 23.90
C SER A 68 -14.01 -6.69 22.42
N GLU A 69 -14.10 -5.62 21.65
CA GLU A 69 -14.21 -5.72 20.19
C GLU A 69 -12.94 -6.38 19.63
N PRO A 70 -13.09 -7.38 18.72
CA PRO A 70 -11.94 -7.99 18.07
C PRO A 70 -11.20 -6.92 17.25
N GLY A 71 -9.91 -6.73 17.54
CA GLY A 71 -9.08 -5.80 16.78
C GLY A 71 -8.66 -6.39 15.43
N THR A 72 -8.51 -5.53 14.43
CA THR A 72 -7.95 -5.88 13.12
C THR A 72 -6.49 -6.30 13.27
N MET A 73 -6.11 -7.45 12.72
CA MET A 73 -4.74 -7.97 12.80
C MET A 73 -3.80 -7.21 11.87
N VAL A 74 -2.57 -6.94 12.33
CA VAL A 74 -1.55 -6.21 11.55
C VAL A 74 -0.34 -7.10 11.31
N PHE A 75 -0.06 -7.34 10.03
CA PHE A 75 1.05 -8.17 9.57
C PHE A 75 2.15 -7.31 8.94
N LEU A 76 3.39 -7.57 9.28
CA LEU A 76 4.57 -6.98 8.66
C LEU A 76 5.40 -8.08 7.99
N ASN A 77 5.50 -8.03 6.66
CA ASN A 77 6.17 -9.05 5.84
C ASN A 77 5.69 -10.47 6.19
N GLY A 78 4.38 -10.66 6.38
CA GLY A 78 3.76 -11.93 6.71
C GLY A 78 3.84 -12.35 8.18
N ASN A 79 4.47 -11.56 9.05
CA ASN A 79 4.53 -11.83 10.48
C ASN A 79 3.52 -10.96 11.23
N LEU A 80 2.70 -11.56 12.08
CA LEU A 80 1.80 -10.83 12.97
C LEU A 80 2.63 -10.00 13.95
N ILE A 81 2.38 -8.69 14.00
CA ILE A 81 3.09 -7.76 14.89
C ILE A 81 2.19 -7.14 15.95
N GLY A 82 0.89 -7.17 15.77
CA GLY A 82 -0.07 -6.59 16.68
C GLY A 82 -1.46 -6.48 16.08
N MET A 83 -2.28 -5.66 16.70
CA MET A 83 -3.65 -5.37 16.26
C MET A 83 -3.98 -3.89 16.41
N THR A 84 -5.03 -3.46 15.74
CA THR A 84 -5.55 -2.10 15.84
C THR A 84 -7.07 -2.10 15.97
N ILE A 85 -7.61 -1.14 16.71
CA ILE A 85 -9.05 -0.95 16.85
C ILE A 85 -9.61 -0.11 15.70
N ASP A 86 -8.79 0.76 15.09
CA ASP A 86 -9.19 1.58 13.95
C ASP A 86 -8.26 1.32 12.74
N PRO A 87 -8.61 0.32 11.89
CA PRO A 87 -7.80 -0.04 10.74
C PRO A 87 -7.68 1.10 9.72
N ASN A 88 -8.75 1.88 9.52
CA ASN A 88 -8.75 2.96 8.55
C ASN A 88 -7.79 4.07 8.98
N GLN A 89 -7.82 4.46 10.25
CA GLN A 89 -6.91 5.48 10.80
C GLN A 89 -5.45 5.04 10.69
N LEU A 90 -5.14 3.78 11.01
CA LEU A 90 -3.79 3.25 10.90
C LEU A 90 -3.30 3.28 9.45
N VAL A 91 -4.11 2.77 8.52
CA VAL A 91 -3.78 2.74 7.09
C VAL A 91 -3.58 4.14 6.54
N ASP A 92 -4.46 5.08 6.86
CA ASP A 92 -4.34 6.47 6.41
C ASP A 92 -3.09 7.15 6.98
N THR A 93 -2.76 6.91 8.25
CA THR A 93 -1.55 7.42 8.90
C THR A 93 -0.28 6.87 8.22
N LEU A 94 -0.22 5.57 7.96
CA LEU A 94 0.91 4.94 7.28
C LEU A 94 1.06 5.44 5.84
N ARG A 95 -0.06 5.59 5.11
CA ARG A 95 -0.05 6.19 3.76
C ARG A 95 0.41 7.64 3.78
N GLU A 96 0.03 8.40 4.79
CA GLU A 96 0.54 9.77 4.98
C GLU A 96 2.04 9.77 5.28
N TYR A 97 2.54 8.85 6.11
CA TYR A 97 3.99 8.71 6.36
C TYR A 97 4.75 8.39 5.07
N ARG A 98 4.20 7.55 4.19
CA ARG A 98 4.77 7.28 2.87
C ARG A 98 4.79 8.54 2.00
N ARG A 99 3.68 9.31 1.92
CA ARG A 99 3.60 10.58 1.17
C ARG A 99 4.59 11.60 1.70
N ASN A 100 4.72 11.72 3.02
CA ASN A 100 5.62 12.65 3.70
C ASN A 100 7.08 12.15 3.77
N ARG A 101 7.38 10.99 3.15
CA ARG A 101 8.72 10.39 3.11
C ARG A 101 9.31 10.05 4.47
N LYS A 102 8.49 9.79 5.46
CA LYS A 102 8.92 9.20 6.73
C LYS A 102 9.31 7.74 6.57
N MET A 103 8.85 7.08 5.50
CA MET A 103 9.24 5.74 5.06
C MET A 103 9.53 5.71 3.56
N ALA A 104 10.00 4.55 3.05
CA ALA A 104 10.23 4.36 1.62
C ALA A 104 8.92 4.43 0.83
N GLN A 105 9.00 4.93 -0.40
CA GLN A 105 7.83 5.17 -1.26
C GLN A 105 7.23 3.88 -1.85
N ASP A 106 7.98 2.81 -1.80
CA ASP A 106 7.67 1.48 -2.32
C ASP A 106 7.23 0.47 -1.24
N VAL A 107 7.04 0.92 0.00
CA VAL A 107 6.35 0.16 1.05
C VAL A 107 4.88 0.02 0.67
N SER A 108 4.36 -1.21 0.70
CA SER A 108 2.95 -1.50 0.45
C SER A 108 2.15 -1.52 1.75
N ILE A 109 0.92 -1.01 1.70
CA ILE A 109 0.00 -0.95 2.83
C ILE A 109 -1.38 -1.36 2.32
N ALA A 110 -1.71 -2.62 2.47
CA ALA A 110 -2.98 -3.19 2.05
C ALA A 110 -3.87 -3.46 3.27
N TYR A 111 -5.14 -3.11 3.18
CA TYR A 111 -6.15 -3.49 4.15
C TYR A 111 -7.17 -4.39 3.46
N ASP A 112 -7.27 -5.63 3.91
CA ASP A 112 -8.29 -6.57 3.50
C ASP A 112 -9.48 -6.46 4.44
N ASP A 113 -10.59 -5.92 3.91
CA ASP A 113 -11.83 -5.73 4.66
C ASP A 113 -12.67 -7.01 4.79
N VAL A 114 -12.33 -8.05 4.05
CA VAL A 114 -13.00 -9.35 4.10
C VAL A 114 -12.45 -10.20 5.25
N ASP A 115 -11.14 -10.29 5.32
CA ASP A 115 -10.43 -11.06 6.36
C ASP A 115 -10.12 -10.21 7.60
N ASP A 116 -10.38 -8.90 7.55
CA ASP A 116 -10.08 -7.90 8.59
C ASP A 116 -8.60 -7.89 9.00
N GLU A 117 -7.74 -7.80 7.99
CA GLU A 117 -6.29 -7.86 8.15
C GLU A 117 -5.60 -6.68 7.46
N ILE A 118 -4.59 -6.10 8.11
CA ILE A 118 -3.70 -5.11 7.50
C ILE A 118 -2.37 -5.78 7.19
N HIS A 119 -1.98 -5.74 5.93
CA HIS A 119 -0.71 -6.26 5.45
C HIS A 119 0.23 -5.12 5.05
N VAL A 120 1.38 -5.05 5.70
CA VAL A 120 2.44 -4.11 5.38
C VAL A 120 3.65 -4.88 4.84
N TYR A 121 4.09 -4.51 3.63
CA TYR A 121 5.24 -5.14 3.00
C TYR A 121 6.35 -4.12 2.80
N SER A 122 7.51 -4.40 3.37
CA SER A 122 8.73 -3.59 3.27
C SER A 122 9.90 -4.33 2.63
N ASP A 123 9.64 -5.54 2.13
CA ASP A 123 10.61 -6.40 1.44
C ASP A 123 10.89 -5.94 0.01
N GLU A 124 11.97 -6.47 -0.53
CA GLU A 124 12.39 -6.24 -1.91
C GLU A 124 11.75 -7.24 -2.88
N GLY A 125 11.74 -6.89 -4.17
CA GLY A 125 11.36 -7.81 -5.25
C GLY A 125 9.87 -7.82 -5.59
N ARG A 126 9.03 -7.04 -4.92
CA ARG A 126 7.61 -6.88 -5.30
C ARG A 126 7.51 -6.03 -6.56
N LEU A 127 6.60 -6.40 -7.45
CA LEU A 127 6.31 -5.61 -8.64
C LEU A 127 5.40 -4.44 -8.28
N ILE A 128 5.91 -3.24 -8.49
CA ILE A 128 5.19 -1.99 -8.18
C ILE A 128 5.00 -1.16 -9.44
N ARG A 129 3.97 -0.33 -9.42
CA ARG A 129 3.63 0.57 -10.53
C ARG A 129 3.39 1.98 -10.03
N PRO A 130 3.86 2.99 -10.78
CA PRO A 130 3.50 4.37 -10.49
C PRO A 130 2.07 4.66 -10.94
N LEU A 131 1.26 5.18 -10.05
CA LEU A 131 -0.08 5.65 -10.34
C LEU A 131 -0.23 7.12 -9.95
N PHE A 132 -1.02 7.86 -10.73
CA PHE A 132 -1.36 9.25 -10.43
C PHE A 132 -2.41 9.33 -9.35
N THR A 133 -2.19 10.19 -8.37
CA THR A 133 -3.16 10.45 -7.30
C THR A 133 -4.30 11.34 -7.80
N THR A 134 -5.53 11.00 -7.41
CA THR A 134 -6.72 11.79 -7.72
C THR A 134 -7.40 12.26 -6.44
N ASP A 135 -8.12 13.37 -6.53
CA ASP A 135 -9.05 13.83 -5.51
C ASP A 135 -10.40 14.12 -6.17
N ASN A 136 -11.47 13.58 -5.59
CA ASN A 136 -12.83 13.70 -6.15
C ASN A 136 -12.91 13.43 -7.67
N GLU A 137 -12.27 12.33 -8.10
CA GLU A 137 -12.20 11.86 -9.49
C GLU A 137 -11.38 12.75 -10.44
N LYS A 138 -10.76 13.81 -9.94
CA LYS A 138 -9.89 14.67 -10.73
C LYS A 138 -8.42 14.40 -10.42
N LEU A 139 -7.58 14.42 -11.45
CA LEU A 139 -6.13 14.35 -11.28
C LEU A 139 -5.65 15.52 -10.43
N LEU A 140 -4.82 15.22 -9.43
CA LEU A 140 -4.16 16.27 -8.63
C LEU A 140 -3.03 16.94 -9.40
N ILE A 141 -2.47 16.26 -10.41
CA ILE A 141 -1.42 16.84 -11.27
C ILE A 141 -2.02 17.91 -12.18
N THR A 142 -1.34 19.05 -12.26
CA THR A 142 -1.72 20.18 -13.11
C THR A 142 -0.56 20.54 -14.05
N GLU A 143 -0.83 21.29 -15.12
CA GLU A 143 0.20 21.77 -16.05
C GLU A 143 1.32 22.58 -15.35
N LYS A 144 1.01 23.19 -14.20
CA LYS A 144 1.96 23.97 -13.38
C LYS A 144 2.98 23.10 -12.63
N ASP A 145 2.70 21.82 -12.44
CA ASP A 145 3.58 20.91 -11.69
C ASP A 145 4.79 20.48 -12.51
N GLY A 146 4.77 20.74 -13.82
CA GLY A 146 5.85 20.36 -14.74
C GLY A 146 5.90 18.86 -14.98
N VAL A 147 6.96 18.43 -15.69
CA VAL A 147 7.14 17.04 -16.12
C VAL A 147 8.27 16.31 -15.36
N ASP A 148 8.84 16.92 -14.32
CA ASP A 148 9.89 16.27 -13.55
C ASP A 148 9.30 15.21 -12.61
N TRP A 149 9.54 13.94 -12.98
CA TRP A 149 9.07 12.77 -12.24
C TRP A 149 9.43 12.78 -10.76
N LYS A 150 10.66 13.20 -10.42
CA LYS A 150 11.12 13.26 -9.02
C LYS A 150 10.33 14.30 -8.21
N ILE A 151 9.96 15.40 -8.84
CA ILE A 151 9.14 16.44 -8.22
C ILE A 151 7.72 15.94 -8.00
N LEU A 152 7.13 15.26 -8.98
CA LEU A 152 5.79 14.70 -8.89
C LEU A 152 5.69 13.67 -7.77
N VAL A 153 6.65 12.75 -7.67
CA VAL A 153 6.73 11.78 -6.58
C VAL A 153 6.94 12.48 -5.24
N LYS A 154 7.78 13.55 -5.21
CA LYS A 154 8.02 14.32 -3.98
C LYS A 154 6.77 15.03 -3.47
N LYS A 155 5.90 15.47 -4.36
CA LYS A 155 4.63 16.12 -4.03
C LYS A 155 3.51 15.12 -3.72
N GLY A 156 3.75 13.81 -3.79
CA GLY A 156 2.74 12.78 -3.59
C GLY A 156 1.71 12.69 -4.73
N LEU A 157 1.99 13.31 -5.88
CA LEU A 157 1.14 13.26 -7.08
C LEU A 157 1.27 11.93 -7.83
N ILE A 158 2.35 11.19 -7.56
CA ILE A 158 2.59 9.84 -8.02
C ILE A 158 2.90 8.98 -6.81
N GLN A 159 2.26 7.82 -6.71
CA GLN A 159 2.53 6.80 -5.71
C GLN A 159 2.86 5.48 -6.38
N TYR A 160 3.75 4.71 -5.75
CA TYR A 160 4.09 3.37 -6.21
C TYR A 160 3.23 2.37 -5.45
N LEU A 161 2.46 1.59 -6.18
CA LEU A 161 1.54 0.61 -5.62
C LEU A 161 1.87 -0.79 -6.17
N ASP A 162 1.70 -1.80 -5.34
CA ASP A 162 1.77 -3.20 -5.74
C ASP A 162 0.35 -3.79 -5.96
N PRO A 163 0.23 -4.99 -6.51
CA PRO A 163 -1.07 -5.62 -6.75
C PRO A 163 -1.93 -5.75 -5.50
N SER A 164 -1.34 -6.11 -4.35
CA SER A 164 -2.09 -6.31 -3.10
C SER A 164 -2.75 -5.01 -2.61
N GLU A 165 -2.08 -3.87 -2.79
CA GLU A 165 -2.65 -2.57 -2.46
C GLU A 165 -3.66 -2.10 -3.51
N ILE A 166 -3.44 -2.46 -4.79
CA ILE A 166 -4.33 -2.10 -5.91
C ILE A 166 -5.67 -2.81 -5.81
N ASP A 167 -5.70 -4.09 -5.44
CA ASP A 167 -6.92 -4.90 -5.36
C ASP A 167 -7.92 -4.34 -4.35
N ASN A 168 -7.42 -3.65 -3.33
CA ASN A 168 -8.23 -3.03 -2.26
C ASN A 168 -8.47 -1.52 -2.47
N MET A 169 -8.22 -0.99 -3.68
CA MET A 169 -8.41 0.42 -4.01
C MET A 169 -9.46 0.65 -5.08
N VAL A 170 -10.12 1.81 -5.00
CA VAL A 170 -10.97 2.28 -6.08
C VAL A 170 -10.11 2.95 -7.14
N LEU A 171 -10.11 2.36 -8.32
CA LEU A 171 -9.35 2.81 -9.47
C LEU A 171 -10.29 3.49 -10.48
N ALA A 172 -9.90 4.66 -10.99
CA ALA A 172 -10.64 5.34 -12.04
C ALA A 172 -10.00 5.03 -13.40
N PHE A 173 -10.78 4.52 -14.36
CA PHE A 173 -10.30 4.14 -15.68
C PHE A 173 -10.26 5.31 -16.68
N ASN A 174 -11.09 6.34 -16.48
CA ASN A 174 -11.20 7.49 -17.36
C ASN A 174 -11.42 8.79 -16.60
N GLN A 175 -11.03 9.92 -17.21
CA GLN A 175 -11.27 11.28 -16.76
C GLN A 175 -12.66 11.84 -17.15
N ASN A 176 -13.68 11.02 -17.34
CA ASN A 176 -15.00 11.50 -17.74
C ASN A 176 -15.85 11.87 -16.55
#